data_56ae3a4b4cf0b3efd6e29d199ca90c45
#
_entry.id   56ae3a4b4cf0b3efd6e29d199ca90c45
#
_cell.length_a   1.000
_cell.length_b   1.000
_cell.length_c   1.000
_cell.angle_alpha   90.00
_cell.angle_beta   90.00
_cell.angle_gamma   90.00
#
_symmetry.space_group_name_H-M   'P 1'
#
loop_
_entity.id
_entity.type
_entity.pdbx_description
1 polymer ?
#
loop_
_entity_poly.entity_id
_entity_poly.type
_entity_poly.pdbx_seq_one_letter_code
_entity_poly.pdbx_strand_id
1 'polypeptide(L)'
;MEKIVGYGELMLRLTPENDDFLSTFSEKLLSTYGGSEANSLSFLGRRGYNCEFLSSFPDNELGNKATLFLNSHGVKVNANIDHNRLGKYLAXPGTKNKPSKIIYDRK
;
A
#
# COMPACT_ATOMS: atom_id res chain seq x y z
N MET A 1 -2.13 -4.08 27.33
CA MET A 1 -1.20 -3.55 26.33
C MET A 1 -1.82 -2.35 25.64
N GLU A 2 -1.06 -1.30 25.51
CA GLU A 2 -1.56 -0.10 24.85
C GLU A 2 -1.74 -0.35 23.37
N LYS A 3 -2.74 0.29 22.81
CA LYS A 3 -3.04 0.17 21.40
C LYS A 3 -2.44 1.36 20.63
N ILE A 4 -1.80 1.06 19.53
CA ILE A 4 -1.27 2.08 18.64
C ILE A 4 -2.20 2.16 17.44
N VAL A 5 -2.77 3.34 17.20
CA VAL A 5 -3.76 3.53 16.17
C VAL A 5 -3.20 4.47 15.10
N GLY A 6 -3.31 4.04 13.84
CA GLY A 6 -2.96 4.90 12.72
C GLY A 6 -4.17 5.17 11.87
N TYR A 7 -4.22 6.32 11.25
CA TYR A 7 -5.32 6.74 10.42
C TYR A 7 -4.77 7.27 9.11
N GLY A 8 -5.21 6.70 8.02
CA GLY A 8 -4.67 7.15 6.75
C GLY A 8 -5.19 6.35 5.57
N GLU A 9 -4.43 6.42 4.51
CA GLU A 9 -4.78 5.78 3.24
C GLU A 9 -3.78 4.68 2.94
N LEU A 10 -4.30 3.51 2.58
CA LEU A 10 -3.48 2.43 2.05
C LEU A 10 -3.62 2.44 0.54
N MET A 11 -2.49 2.33 -0.15
CA MET A 11 -2.50 2.35 -1.60
C MET A 11 -1.83 1.10 -2.14
N LEU A 12 -2.29 0.66 -3.30
CA LEU A 12 -1.62 -0.40 -4.02
C LEU A 12 -0.36 0.17 -4.67
N ARG A 13 0.77 -0.43 -4.36
CA ARG A 13 2.05 -0.01 -4.91
C ARG A 13 2.44 -0.93 -6.05
N LEU A 14 2.72 -0.36 -7.20
CA LEU A 14 3.13 -1.10 -8.38
C LEU A 14 4.56 -0.73 -8.73
N THR A 15 5.42 -1.73 -8.81
CA THR A 15 6.84 -1.50 -9.09
C THR A 15 7.23 -2.31 -10.32
N PRO A 16 7.70 -1.66 -11.39
CA PRO A 16 8.12 -2.41 -12.57
C PRO A 16 9.39 -3.21 -12.31
N GLU A 17 9.48 -4.34 -12.98
CA GLU A 17 10.69 -5.15 -12.87
C GLU A 17 11.89 -4.53 -13.60
N ASN A 18 11.62 -3.76 -14.66
CA ASN A 18 12.68 -3.11 -15.42
C ASN A 18 12.49 -1.61 -15.36
N ASP A 19 13.56 -0.87 -15.61
CA ASP A 19 13.50 0.57 -15.49
C ASP A 19 13.02 1.28 -16.75
N ASP A 20 12.64 0.55 -17.78
CA ASP A 20 12.13 1.14 -19.00
C ASP A 20 10.64 0.94 -19.17
N PHE A 21 9.91 0.81 -18.06
CA PHE A 21 8.48 0.53 -18.09
C PHE A 21 7.70 1.57 -18.91
N LEU A 22 8.05 2.84 -18.76
CA LEU A 22 7.28 3.90 -19.42
C LEU A 22 7.52 3.95 -20.92
N SER A 23 8.54 3.25 -21.43
CA SER A 23 8.86 3.25 -22.84
C SER A 23 8.57 1.93 -23.52
N THR A 24 7.97 0.97 -22.82
CA THR A 24 7.63 -0.33 -23.40
C THR A 24 6.15 -0.58 -23.23
N PHE A 25 5.61 -1.53 -23.99
CA PHE A 25 4.20 -1.85 -23.95
C PHE A 25 3.88 -3.09 -23.16
N SER A 26 4.86 -3.87 -22.80
CA SER A 26 4.63 -5.11 -22.09
C SER A 26 5.65 -5.22 -20.97
N GLU A 27 5.14 -5.31 -19.74
CA GLU A 27 6.01 -5.25 -18.58
C GLU A 27 5.33 -5.90 -17.40
N LYS A 28 6.12 -6.63 -16.64
CA LYS A 28 5.62 -7.19 -15.39
C LYS A 28 5.75 -6.16 -14.28
N LEU A 29 4.76 -6.14 -13.42
CA LEU A 29 4.73 -5.25 -12.27
C LEU A 29 4.66 -6.09 -11.00
N LEU A 30 5.45 -5.73 -10.01
CA LEU A 30 5.34 -6.27 -8.68
C LEU A 30 4.35 -5.42 -7.90
N SER A 31 3.42 -6.05 -7.23
CA SER A 31 2.42 -5.31 -6.47
C SER A 31 2.55 -5.59 -4.99
N THR A 32 2.42 -4.54 -4.20
CA THR A 32 2.33 -4.63 -2.77
C THR A 32 1.50 -3.45 -2.30
N TYR A 33 1.50 -3.17 -1.01
CA TYR A 33 0.73 -2.06 -0.47
C TYR A 33 1.65 -1.08 0.22
N GLY A 34 1.28 0.19 0.19
CA GLY A 34 2.08 1.24 0.81
C GLY A 34 1.22 2.36 1.33
N GLY A 35 1.85 3.28 1.96
CA GLY A 35 1.24 4.41 2.65
C GLY A 35 2.00 4.61 3.94
N SER A 36 2.22 5.86 4.32
CA SER A 36 3.15 6.09 5.43
C SER A 36 2.64 5.51 6.75
N GLU A 37 1.35 5.70 7.05
CA GLU A 37 0.81 5.17 8.30
C GLU A 37 0.77 3.64 8.28
N ALA A 38 0.38 3.07 7.15
CA ALA A 38 0.32 1.61 7.05
C ALA A 38 1.71 1.00 7.14
N ASN A 39 2.71 1.64 6.56
CA ASN A 39 4.08 1.15 6.66
C ASN A 39 4.56 1.15 8.10
N SER A 40 4.29 2.24 8.83
CA SER A 40 4.71 2.34 10.22
C SER A 40 4.03 1.29 11.09
N LEU A 41 2.72 1.11 10.90
CA LEU A 41 1.98 0.13 11.70
C LEU A 41 2.41 -1.29 11.36
N SER A 42 2.70 -1.58 10.09
CA SER A 42 3.16 -2.92 9.72
C SER A 42 4.50 -3.22 10.37
N PHE A 43 5.39 -2.24 10.42
CA PHE A 43 6.66 -2.40 11.09
C PHE A 43 6.46 -2.75 12.57
N LEU A 44 5.59 -2.00 13.24
CA LEU A 44 5.36 -2.21 14.66
C LEU A 44 4.56 -3.50 14.91
N GLY A 45 3.59 -3.80 14.05
CA GLY A 45 2.79 -5.00 14.23
C GLY A 45 3.59 -6.28 14.12
N ARG A 46 4.55 -6.30 13.18
CA ARG A 46 5.42 -7.46 13.05
C ARG A 46 6.29 -7.66 14.28
N ARG A 47 6.47 -6.64 15.07
CA ARG A 47 7.24 -6.73 16.30
C ARG A 47 6.40 -6.96 17.54
N GLY A 48 5.11 -7.24 17.36
CA GLY A 48 4.25 -7.64 18.45
C GLY A 48 3.47 -6.52 19.13
N TYR A 49 3.57 -5.31 18.63
CA TYR A 49 2.78 -4.23 19.19
C TYR A 49 1.32 -4.37 18.78
N ASN A 50 0.42 -3.87 19.61
CA ASN A 50 -1.02 -3.93 19.36
C ASN A 50 -1.41 -2.75 18.46
N CYS A 51 -1.55 -3.00 17.16
CA CYS A 51 -1.73 -1.94 16.17
C CYS A 51 -3.08 -2.06 15.49
N GLU A 52 -3.69 -0.91 15.20
CA GLU A 52 -4.95 -0.86 14.48
C GLU A 52 -4.89 0.27 13.45
N PHE A 53 -5.37 -0.02 12.25
CA PHE A 53 -5.39 0.92 11.14
C PHE A 53 -6.81 1.32 10.83
N LEU A 54 -7.08 2.63 10.85
CA LEU A 54 -8.41 3.17 10.53
C LEU A 54 -8.35 3.76 9.13
N SER A 55 -9.28 3.35 8.27
CA SER A 55 -9.25 3.80 6.89
C SER A 55 -10.60 3.59 6.22
N SER A 56 -10.64 3.76 4.91
CA SER A 56 -11.79 3.41 4.08
C SER A 56 -11.28 2.58 2.92
N PHE A 57 -11.97 1.49 2.63
CA PHE A 57 -11.59 0.59 1.55
C PHE A 57 -12.77 0.36 0.62
N PRO A 58 -12.51 0.11 -0.66
CA PRO A 58 -13.61 -0.26 -1.55
C PRO A 58 -14.16 -1.64 -1.21
N ASP A 59 -15.41 -1.85 -1.57
CA ASP A 59 -16.07 -3.14 -1.35
C ASP A 59 -15.79 -4.03 -2.56
N ASN A 60 -14.55 -4.48 -2.66
CA ASN A 60 -14.15 -5.35 -3.75
C ASN A 60 -12.94 -6.15 -3.31
N GLU A 61 -12.43 -6.94 -4.24
CA GLU A 61 -11.34 -7.84 -3.93
C GLU A 61 -10.04 -7.12 -3.59
N LEU A 62 -9.82 -5.93 -4.14
CA LEU A 62 -8.63 -5.18 -3.79
C LEU A 62 -8.69 -4.69 -2.34
N GLY A 63 -9.86 -4.24 -1.91
CA GLY A 63 -10.03 -3.85 -0.52
C GLY A 63 -9.89 -5.03 0.42
N ASN A 64 -10.44 -6.17 0.04
CA ASN A 64 -10.32 -7.37 0.87
C ASN A 64 -8.86 -7.82 0.99
N LYS A 65 -8.14 -7.75 -0.12
CA LYS A 65 -6.73 -8.14 -0.10
C LYS A 65 -5.91 -7.18 0.75
N ALA A 66 -6.25 -5.89 0.71
CA ALA A 66 -5.55 -4.91 1.55
C ALA A 66 -5.71 -5.25 3.03
N THR A 67 -6.93 -5.63 3.44
CA THR A 67 -7.17 -6.02 4.82
C THR A 67 -6.33 -7.23 5.21
N LEU A 68 -6.30 -8.24 4.34
CA LEU A 68 -5.51 -9.43 4.62
C LEU A 68 -4.02 -9.12 4.68
N PHE A 69 -3.56 -8.22 3.83
CA PHE A 69 -2.16 -7.82 3.86
C PHE A 69 -1.78 -7.23 5.23
N LEU A 70 -2.60 -6.31 5.71
CA LEU A 70 -2.32 -5.68 7.00
C LEU A 70 -2.44 -6.69 8.14
N ASN A 71 -3.45 -7.56 8.09
CA ASN A 71 -3.59 -8.59 9.11
C ASN A 71 -2.36 -9.51 9.14
N SER A 72 -1.79 -9.79 7.99
CA SER A 72 -0.61 -10.66 7.95
C SER A 72 0.61 -10.02 8.60
N HIS A 73 0.61 -8.71 8.77
CA HIS A 73 1.68 -8.01 9.47
C HIS A 73 1.31 -7.66 10.91
N GLY A 74 0.25 -8.26 11.43
CA GLY A 74 -0.11 -8.06 12.82
C GLY A 74 -0.88 -6.78 13.08
N VAL A 75 -1.49 -6.20 12.06
CA VAL A 75 -2.25 -4.96 12.18
C VAL A 75 -3.72 -5.26 12.05
N LYS A 76 -4.51 -4.83 13.03
CA LYS A 76 -5.98 -4.92 12.93
C LYS A 76 -6.48 -3.79 12.05
N VAL A 77 -7.54 -4.06 11.30
CA VAL A 77 -8.09 -3.10 10.37
C VAL A 77 -9.52 -2.75 10.77
N ASN A 78 -9.78 -1.47 10.85
CA ASN A 78 -11.13 -0.95 11.11
C ASN A 78 -11.42 0.02 9.97
N ALA A 79 -12.10 -0.46 8.94
CA ALA A 79 -12.27 0.30 7.72
C ALA A 79 -13.74 0.44 7.37
N ASN A 80 -14.12 1.63 6.96
CA ASN A 80 -15.43 1.86 6.39
C ASN A 80 -15.44 1.37 4.95
N ILE A 81 -16.58 0.87 4.51
CA ILE A 81 -16.75 0.53 3.10
C ILE A 81 -16.97 1.82 2.33
N ASP A 82 -16.25 1.93 1.24
CA ASP A 82 -16.25 3.13 0.42
C ASP A 82 -16.45 2.69 -1.03
N HIS A 83 -17.21 3.44 -1.78
CA HIS A 83 -17.45 3.10 -3.18
C HIS A 83 -16.37 3.65 -4.11
N ASN A 84 -15.43 4.39 -3.59
CA ASN A 84 -14.31 4.89 -4.38
C ASN A 84 -13.28 3.78 -4.58
N ARG A 85 -12.48 3.96 -5.61
CA ARG A 85 -11.45 2.96 -5.88
C ARG A 85 -10.30 3.06 -4.90
N LEU A 86 -9.59 1.95 -4.73
CA LEU A 86 -8.35 1.95 -3.97
C LEU A 86 -7.30 2.77 -4.73
N GLY A 87 -6.65 3.67 -4.04
CA GLY A 87 -5.59 4.44 -4.68
C GLY A 87 -4.42 3.57 -5.06
N LYS A 88 -3.73 3.97 -6.11
CA LYS A 88 -2.57 3.25 -6.61
C LYS A 88 -1.42 4.20 -6.86
N TYR A 89 -0.22 3.70 -6.82
CA TYR A 89 0.91 4.48 -7.30
C TYR A 89 1.94 3.55 -7.93
N LEU A 90 2.61 4.11 -8.93
CA LEU A 90 3.66 3.44 -9.66
C LEU A 90 4.98 3.99 -9.15
N ALA A 91 5.86 3.09 -8.74
CA ALA A 91 7.15 3.50 -8.21
C ALA A 91 8.26 3.00 -9.12
N UNK A 92 8.97 3.77 -9.72
CA UNK A 92 9.72 3.46 -10.31
C UNK A 92 10.81 3.55 -9.81
N PRO A 93 11.59 2.85 -9.41
CA PRO A 93 12.82 3.06 -8.65
C PRO A 93 13.87 3.82 -9.46
N GLY A 94 14.67 4.50 -8.75
CA GLY A 94 15.76 5.21 -9.38
C GLY A 94 16.89 4.28 -9.75
N THR A 95 17.67 4.72 -10.71
CA THR A 95 18.89 4.04 -11.09
C THR A 95 20.04 5.02 -11.02
N LYS A 96 21.22 4.55 -11.37
CA LYS A 96 22.40 5.38 -11.40
C LYS A 96 22.21 6.60 -12.31
N ASN A 97 21.51 6.43 -13.42
CA ASN A 97 21.35 7.46 -14.44
C ASN A 97 19.99 8.11 -14.44
N LYS A 98 19.06 7.63 -13.61
CA LYS A 98 17.71 8.15 -13.58
C LYS A 98 17.26 8.32 -12.14
N PRO A 99 16.60 9.43 -11.80
CA PRO A 99 16.06 9.55 -10.46
C PRO A 99 14.86 8.63 -10.28
N SER A 100 14.54 8.31 -9.04
CA SER A 100 13.31 7.61 -8.76
C SER A 100 12.11 8.49 -9.12
N LYS A 101 10.99 7.84 -9.39
CA LYS A 101 9.81 8.55 -9.85
C LYS A 101 8.57 7.88 -9.27
N ILE A 102 7.62 8.68 -8.82
CA ILE A 102 6.37 8.16 -8.29
C ILE A 102 5.22 8.81 -9.06
N ILE A 103 4.34 7.97 -9.56
CA ILE A 103 3.16 8.43 -10.29
C ILE A 103 1.93 7.95 -9.53
N TYR A 104 1.12 8.88 -9.05
CA TYR A 104 -0.05 8.57 -8.23
C TYR A 104 -1.31 8.46 -9.08
N ASP A 105 -2.16 7.51 -8.72
CA ASP A 105 -3.52 7.40 -9.22
C ASP A 105 -4.43 7.22 -8.00
N ARG A 106 -4.89 8.32 -7.47
CA ARG A 106 -5.72 8.33 -6.27
C ARG A 106 -6.76 9.42 -6.44
N LYS A 107 -7.82 9.35 -5.64
CA LYS A 107 -8.84 10.38 -5.71
C LYS A 107 -8.50 11.58 -4.84
#